data_cb7b5537acbb668c54d5b54ebd282d57
#
_entry.id   cb7b5537acbb668c54d5b54ebd282d57
#
_cell.length_a   1.000
_cell.length_b   1.000
_cell.length_c   1.000
_cell.angle_alpha   90.00
_cell.angle_beta   90.00
_cell.angle_gamma   90.00
#
_symmetry.space_group_name_H-M   'P 1'
#
loop_
_entity.id
_entity.type
_entity.pdbx_description
1 polymer ?
#
loop_
_entity_poly.entity_id
_entity_poly.type
_entity_poly.pdbx_seq_one_letter_code
_entity_poly.pdbx_strand_id
1 'polypeptide(L)'
;MRVEQLPLCGGGTLAVYLREASARMPNALRRPMVIVVPGGGYEHVSPREGDPVALQFAAAGYHTAVLTYSVGEQARNCQPLRQLNEALSLVRTHAEEWGVLPEKIAVCGFSAGGHLALSSAVLSLPEGGAQHRPNALVLAYPVVTAGEYAHRGSFCQLTGSSDPAAHAAFTLEDKITPSAPPTFLWHTMEDGSVPVENSLLLLSALHKAGVPCEAHFFEKGRHGTSICTAEVDAADRHRHHWVELAVEW
;
A
#
# COMPACT_ATOMS: atom_id res chain seq x y z
N MET A 1 -22.36 4.55 6.86
CA MET A 1 -21.24 3.91 6.14
C MET A 1 -21.64 2.44 5.90
N ARG A 2 -21.64 1.98 4.65
CA ARG A 2 -21.88 0.58 4.28
C ARG A 2 -20.56 -0.16 4.32
N VAL A 3 -20.53 -1.35 4.87
CA VAL A 3 -19.35 -2.22 4.91
C VAL A 3 -19.65 -3.50 4.17
N GLU A 4 -18.78 -3.90 3.26
CA GLU A 4 -18.87 -5.14 2.50
C GLU A 4 -17.58 -5.93 2.64
N GLN A 5 -17.69 -7.25 2.62
CA GLN A 5 -16.53 -8.13 2.56
C GLN A 5 -16.60 -8.99 1.30
N LEU A 6 -15.57 -8.89 0.48
CA LEU A 6 -15.46 -9.62 -0.77
C LEU A 6 -14.35 -10.66 -0.66
N PRO A 7 -14.64 -11.93 -0.96
CA PRO A 7 -13.59 -12.94 -1.06
C PRO A 7 -12.71 -12.67 -2.28
N LEU A 8 -11.42 -12.96 -2.15
CA LEU A 8 -10.45 -12.88 -3.24
C LEU A 8 -9.84 -14.28 -3.50
N CYS A 9 -9.23 -14.44 -4.65
CA CYS A 9 -8.57 -15.68 -5.04
C CYS A 9 -7.58 -16.16 -3.96
N GLY A 10 -7.49 -17.47 -3.74
CA GLY A 10 -6.55 -18.05 -2.79
C GLY A 10 -6.80 -17.71 -1.31
N GLY A 11 -8.00 -17.27 -0.92
CA GLY A 11 -8.39 -17.06 0.47
C GLY A 11 -8.14 -15.65 1.02
N GLY A 12 -7.74 -14.68 0.19
CA GLY A 12 -7.70 -13.27 0.59
C GLY A 12 -9.10 -12.66 0.74
N THR A 13 -9.20 -11.50 1.37
CA THR A 13 -10.46 -10.74 1.48
C THR A 13 -10.21 -9.24 1.30
N LEU A 14 -11.24 -8.56 0.76
CA LEU A 14 -11.27 -7.11 0.67
C LEU A 14 -12.45 -6.60 1.52
N ALA A 15 -12.17 -5.92 2.62
CA ALA A 15 -13.17 -5.23 3.42
C ALA A 15 -13.34 -3.81 2.87
N VAL A 16 -14.52 -3.47 2.35
CA VAL A 16 -14.79 -2.20 1.67
C VAL A 16 -15.68 -1.33 2.55
N TYR A 17 -15.29 -0.08 2.76
CA TYR A 17 -15.99 0.91 3.57
C TYR A 17 -16.51 2.03 2.68
N LEU A 18 -17.79 2.00 2.37
CA LEU A 18 -18.44 2.94 1.46
C LEU A 18 -19.17 4.03 2.26
N ARG A 19 -18.83 5.27 1.98
CA ARG A 19 -19.56 6.41 2.51
C ARG A 19 -20.84 6.62 1.73
N GLU A 20 -21.93 6.81 2.44
CA GLU A 20 -23.24 7.04 1.81
C GLU A 20 -23.26 8.35 1.04
N ALA A 21 -23.87 8.31 -0.13
CA ALA A 21 -24.13 9.48 -0.94
C ALA A 21 -25.40 10.20 -0.44
N SER A 22 -25.48 11.51 -0.65
CA SER A 22 -26.68 12.30 -0.40
C SER A 22 -26.88 13.31 -1.52
N ALA A 23 -28.07 13.40 -2.05
CA ALA A 23 -28.43 14.41 -3.05
C ALA A 23 -28.21 15.86 -2.55
N ARG A 24 -28.19 16.04 -1.21
CA ARG A 24 -27.88 17.35 -0.59
C ARG A 24 -26.38 17.67 -0.56
N MET A 25 -25.52 16.71 -0.95
CA MET A 25 -24.07 16.87 -1.04
C MET A 25 -23.59 16.44 -2.45
N PRO A 26 -23.93 17.20 -3.50
CA PRO A 26 -23.70 16.79 -4.90
C PRO A 26 -22.22 16.54 -5.22
N ASN A 27 -21.30 17.24 -4.57
CA ASN A 27 -19.86 17.06 -4.75
C ASN A 27 -19.32 15.77 -4.10
N ALA A 28 -20.15 15.06 -3.33
CA ALA A 28 -19.80 13.85 -2.62
C ALA A 28 -20.59 12.60 -3.11
N LEU A 29 -21.22 12.68 -4.27
CA LEU A 29 -21.91 11.55 -4.89
C LEU A 29 -20.93 10.50 -5.40
N ARG A 30 -19.77 10.93 -5.87
CA ARG A 30 -18.66 10.05 -6.25
C ARG A 30 -17.40 10.47 -5.49
N ARG A 31 -16.59 9.49 -5.10
CA ARG A 31 -15.41 9.71 -4.26
C ARG A 31 -14.20 8.95 -4.80
N PRO A 32 -12.99 9.44 -4.55
CA PRO A 32 -11.80 8.62 -4.72
C PRO A 32 -11.79 7.45 -3.73
N MET A 33 -11.00 6.42 -4.03
CA MET A 33 -10.84 5.21 -3.21
C MET A 33 -9.40 5.08 -2.75
N VAL A 34 -9.22 4.68 -1.48
CA VAL A 34 -7.91 4.25 -0.96
C VAL A 34 -8.00 2.79 -0.54
N ILE A 35 -7.21 1.91 -1.18
CA ILE A 35 -7.04 0.53 -0.75
C ILE A 35 -5.84 0.48 0.18
N VAL A 36 -6.08 0.12 1.43
CA VAL A 36 -5.05 -0.03 2.46
C VAL A 36 -4.49 -1.45 2.41
N VAL A 37 -3.18 -1.55 2.36
CA VAL A 37 -2.42 -2.80 2.30
C VAL A 37 -1.49 -2.85 3.51
N PRO A 38 -1.90 -3.51 4.61
CA PRO A 38 -1.10 -3.59 5.83
C PRO A 38 0.22 -4.33 5.62
N GLY A 39 1.19 -4.07 6.50
CA GLY A 39 2.44 -4.81 6.56
C GLY A 39 2.33 -6.13 7.31
N GLY A 40 3.47 -6.60 7.83
CA GLY A 40 3.58 -7.85 8.58
C GLY A 40 4.56 -8.85 7.95
N GLY A 41 5.51 -8.38 7.13
CA GLY A 41 6.63 -9.20 6.62
C GLY A 41 6.22 -10.33 5.67
N TYR A 42 5.01 -10.32 5.12
CA TYR A 42 4.38 -11.46 4.44
C TYR A 42 4.21 -12.70 5.36
N GLU A 43 4.42 -12.55 6.66
CA GLU A 43 4.22 -13.60 7.67
C GLU A 43 2.84 -13.51 8.31
N HIS A 44 2.35 -12.31 8.49
CA HIS A 44 1.01 -11.98 8.99
C HIS A 44 0.49 -10.69 8.34
N VAL A 45 -0.76 -10.33 8.60
CA VAL A 45 -1.33 -9.02 8.23
C VAL A 45 -1.49 -8.19 9.50
N SER A 46 -0.86 -7.01 9.54
CA SER A 46 -0.83 -6.13 10.71
C SER A 46 -2.17 -5.43 10.93
N PRO A 47 -2.92 -5.71 12.02
CA PRO A 47 -4.20 -5.04 12.25
C PRO A 47 -4.05 -3.54 12.52
N ARG A 48 -2.90 -3.10 13.01
CA ARG A 48 -2.62 -1.68 13.29
C ARG A 48 -2.56 -0.82 12.01
N GLU A 49 -2.29 -1.44 10.88
CA GLU A 49 -2.12 -0.81 9.57
C GLU A 49 -3.33 -1.03 8.65
N GLY A 50 -4.41 -1.59 9.19
CA GLY A 50 -5.67 -1.86 8.49
C GLY A 50 -6.73 -0.80 8.77
N ASP A 51 -7.74 -1.18 9.56
CA ASP A 51 -8.91 -0.33 9.87
C ASP A 51 -8.55 1.05 10.43
N PRO A 52 -7.58 1.21 11.36
CA PRO A 52 -7.23 2.55 11.84
C PRO A 52 -6.84 3.51 10.73
N VAL A 53 -6.09 3.02 9.73
CA VAL A 53 -5.68 3.82 8.56
C VAL A 53 -6.86 4.10 7.63
N ALA A 54 -7.67 3.08 7.32
CA ALA A 54 -8.83 3.20 6.45
C ALA A 54 -9.82 4.24 6.98
N LEU A 55 -10.03 4.28 8.30
CA LEU A 55 -10.92 5.24 8.95
C LEU A 55 -10.41 6.68 8.86
N GLN A 56 -9.09 6.94 8.87
CA GLN A 56 -8.52 8.28 8.67
C GLN A 56 -8.86 8.81 7.25
N PHE A 57 -8.59 8.02 6.23
CA PHE A 57 -8.95 8.40 4.85
C PHE A 57 -10.46 8.49 4.65
N ALA A 58 -11.25 7.63 5.30
CA ALA A 58 -12.71 7.73 5.26
C ALA A 58 -13.19 9.03 5.90
N ALA A 59 -12.61 9.47 7.03
CA ALA A 59 -12.91 10.77 7.65
C ALA A 59 -12.58 11.93 6.72
N ALA A 60 -11.49 11.83 5.95
CA ALA A 60 -11.08 12.82 4.95
C ALA A 60 -11.93 12.83 3.67
N GLY A 61 -12.90 11.92 3.52
CA GLY A 61 -13.85 11.99 2.41
C GLY A 61 -13.73 10.89 1.36
N TYR A 62 -12.80 9.96 1.51
CA TYR A 62 -12.58 8.85 0.58
C TYR A 62 -13.57 7.69 0.84
N HIS A 63 -13.81 6.86 -0.16
CA HIS A 63 -14.10 5.45 0.07
C HIS A 63 -12.81 4.75 0.43
N THR A 64 -12.88 3.71 1.26
CA THR A 64 -11.68 2.98 1.65
C THR A 64 -11.90 1.47 1.58
N ALA A 65 -10.83 0.72 1.46
CA ALA A 65 -10.87 -0.72 1.61
C ALA A 65 -9.60 -1.19 2.32
N VAL A 66 -9.70 -2.33 3.02
CA VAL A 66 -8.56 -3.00 3.66
C VAL A 66 -8.38 -4.37 3.02
N LEU A 67 -7.19 -4.63 2.52
CA LEU A 67 -6.80 -5.90 1.93
C LEU A 67 -6.22 -6.83 2.99
N THR A 68 -6.85 -7.97 3.19
CA THR A 68 -6.24 -9.12 3.87
C THR A 68 -5.75 -10.08 2.81
N TYR A 69 -4.43 -10.17 2.63
CA TYR A 69 -3.78 -10.96 1.61
C TYR A 69 -3.14 -12.22 2.18
N SER A 70 -2.82 -13.18 1.32
CA SER A 70 -2.16 -14.43 1.67
C SER A 70 -0.77 -14.21 2.25
N VAL A 71 -0.44 -14.91 3.33
CA VAL A 71 0.81 -14.80 4.08
C VAL A 71 1.47 -16.17 4.30
N GLY A 72 2.72 -16.19 4.75
CA GLY A 72 3.47 -17.41 4.97
C GLY A 72 3.61 -18.23 3.69
N GLU A 73 3.37 -19.52 3.77
CA GLU A 73 3.46 -20.41 2.60
C GLU A 73 2.48 -20.04 1.48
N GLN A 74 1.34 -19.45 1.82
CA GLN A 74 0.34 -19.01 0.85
C GLN A 74 0.74 -17.72 0.12
N ALA A 75 1.75 -16.99 0.57
CA ALA A 75 2.27 -15.80 -0.12
C ALA A 75 3.07 -16.13 -1.39
N ARG A 76 3.51 -17.38 -1.54
CA ARG A 76 4.34 -17.83 -2.65
C ARG A 76 3.64 -17.66 -4.01
N ASN A 77 4.43 -17.71 -5.08
CA ASN A 77 3.94 -17.60 -6.47
C ASN A 77 3.18 -16.28 -6.75
N CYS A 78 3.61 -15.19 -6.13
CA CYS A 78 2.99 -13.87 -6.27
C CYS A 78 1.50 -13.83 -5.87
N GLN A 79 1.04 -14.72 -4.99
CA GLN A 79 -0.38 -14.77 -4.60
C GLN A 79 -0.88 -13.44 -4.00
N PRO A 80 -0.15 -12.73 -3.10
CA PRO A 80 -0.58 -11.41 -2.62
C PRO A 80 -0.76 -10.39 -3.75
N LEU A 81 0.12 -10.43 -4.77
CA LEU A 81 0.01 -9.52 -5.91
C LEU A 81 -1.23 -9.82 -6.77
N ARG A 82 -1.57 -11.10 -6.98
CA ARG A 82 -2.82 -11.49 -7.65
C ARG A 82 -4.03 -10.96 -6.90
N GLN A 83 -4.04 -11.08 -5.58
CA GLN A 83 -5.12 -10.60 -4.72
C GLN A 83 -5.27 -9.08 -4.75
N LEU A 84 -4.16 -8.32 -4.72
CA LEU A 84 -4.23 -6.86 -4.86
C LEU A 84 -4.70 -6.44 -6.26
N ASN A 85 -4.23 -7.12 -7.31
CA ASN A 85 -4.68 -6.86 -8.67
C ASN A 85 -6.18 -7.15 -8.84
N GLU A 86 -6.68 -8.25 -8.25
CA GLU A 86 -8.10 -8.58 -8.22
C GLU A 86 -8.91 -7.52 -7.45
N ALA A 87 -8.41 -7.08 -6.29
CA ALA A 87 -9.05 -6.02 -5.50
C ALA A 87 -9.18 -4.71 -6.30
N LEU A 88 -8.13 -4.29 -7.01
CA LEU A 88 -8.15 -3.12 -7.89
C LEU A 88 -9.17 -3.29 -9.04
N SER A 89 -9.24 -4.47 -9.62
CA SER A 89 -10.21 -4.79 -10.68
C SER A 89 -11.65 -4.78 -10.15
N LEU A 90 -11.91 -5.38 -8.98
CA LEU A 90 -13.22 -5.39 -8.34
C LEU A 90 -13.71 -3.96 -8.04
N VAL A 91 -12.84 -3.11 -7.47
CA VAL A 91 -13.19 -1.71 -7.20
C VAL A 91 -13.58 -0.99 -8.50
N ARG A 92 -12.88 -1.21 -9.61
CA ARG A 92 -13.22 -0.61 -10.90
C ARG A 92 -14.50 -1.17 -11.50
N THR A 93 -14.73 -2.46 -11.35
CA THR A 93 -15.97 -3.12 -11.83
C THR A 93 -17.21 -2.60 -11.11
N HIS A 94 -17.10 -2.36 -9.79
CA HIS A 94 -18.18 -1.83 -8.97
C HIS A 94 -18.20 -0.30 -8.86
N ALA A 95 -17.37 0.41 -9.62
CA ALA A 95 -17.17 1.86 -9.45
C ALA A 95 -18.47 2.68 -9.56
N GLU A 96 -19.36 2.31 -10.47
CA GLU A 96 -20.65 3.00 -10.64
C GLU A 96 -21.57 2.73 -9.44
N GLU A 97 -21.73 1.47 -9.06
CA GLU A 97 -22.58 1.03 -7.94
C GLU A 97 -22.13 1.65 -6.61
N TRP A 98 -20.81 1.70 -6.39
CA TRP A 98 -20.23 2.20 -5.15
C TRP A 98 -20.02 3.71 -5.12
N GLY A 99 -20.22 4.38 -6.26
CA GLY A 99 -19.92 5.81 -6.38
C GLY A 99 -18.42 6.11 -6.30
N VAL A 100 -17.56 5.20 -6.78
CA VAL A 100 -16.11 5.40 -6.86
C VAL A 100 -15.74 6.12 -8.15
N LEU A 101 -14.71 6.95 -8.10
CA LEU A 101 -14.03 7.52 -9.27
C LEU A 101 -12.96 6.52 -9.74
N PRO A 102 -13.15 5.76 -10.82
CA PRO A 102 -12.27 4.65 -11.20
C PRO A 102 -10.86 5.09 -11.62
N GLU A 103 -10.69 6.36 -11.97
CA GLU A 103 -9.41 7.01 -12.27
C GLU A 103 -8.74 7.61 -11.04
N LYS A 104 -9.34 7.49 -9.85
CA LYS A 104 -8.82 8.01 -8.57
C LYS A 104 -8.79 6.92 -7.50
N ILE A 105 -8.05 5.85 -7.78
CA ILE A 105 -7.83 4.74 -6.85
C ILE A 105 -6.37 4.74 -6.43
N ALA A 106 -6.12 5.08 -5.16
CA ALA A 106 -4.80 4.99 -4.54
C ALA A 106 -4.64 3.67 -3.79
N VAL A 107 -3.41 3.18 -3.69
CA VAL A 107 -3.02 2.09 -2.80
C VAL A 107 -2.10 2.63 -1.73
N CYS A 108 -2.52 2.47 -0.46
CA CYS A 108 -1.73 2.87 0.71
C CYS A 108 -1.11 1.63 1.34
N GLY A 109 0.21 1.46 1.22
CA GLY A 109 0.91 0.26 1.67
C GLY A 109 1.95 0.54 2.76
N PHE A 110 2.03 -0.38 3.73
CA PHE A 110 2.90 -0.29 4.90
C PHE A 110 3.93 -1.42 4.90
N SER A 111 5.22 -1.13 5.10
CA SER A 111 6.26 -2.16 5.26
C SER A 111 6.26 -3.17 4.09
N ALA A 112 6.05 -4.45 4.34
CA ALA A 112 5.84 -5.47 3.30
C ALA A 112 4.58 -5.21 2.45
N GLY A 113 3.52 -4.60 3.01
CA GLY A 113 2.36 -4.11 2.26
C GLY A 113 2.72 -2.94 1.34
N GLY A 114 3.72 -2.13 1.70
CA GLY A 114 4.31 -1.12 0.82
C GLY A 114 5.03 -1.74 -0.37
N HIS A 115 5.76 -2.85 -0.14
CA HIS A 115 6.34 -3.66 -1.22
C HIS A 115 5.25 -4.21 -2.15
N LEU A 116 4.18 -4.74 -1.58
CA LEU A 116 3.04 -5.27 -2.35
C LEU A 116 2.35 -4.17 -3.17
N ALA A 117 2.11 -3.00 -2.56
CA ALA A 117 1.53 -1.83 -3.23
C ALA A 117 2.40 -1.38 -4.42
N LEU A 118 3.72 -1.22 -4.21
CA LEU A 118 4.65 -0.86 -5.28
C LEU A 118 4.73 -1.96 -6.35
N SER A 119 4.71 -3.24 -5.96
CA SER A 119 4.70 -4.37 -6.89
C SER A 119 3.52 -4.30 -7.87
N SER A 120 2.33 -3.92 -7.42
CA SER A 120 1.14 -3.78 -8.29
C SER A 120 1.29 -2.67 -9.34
N ALA A 121 2.16 -1.71 -9.09
CA ALA A 121 2.42 -0.62 -10.01
C ALA A 121 3.52 -0.96 -11.05
N VAL A 122 4.53 -1.76 -10.67
CA VAL A 122 5.74 -1.93 -11.49
C VAL A 122 5.98 -3.36 -11.99
N LEU A 123 5.35 -4.37 -11.36
CA LEU A 123 5.42 -5.75 -11.84
C LEU A 123 4.22 -6.08 -12.72
N SER A 124 4.46 -6.88 -13.75
CA SER A 124 3.39 -7.39 -14.62
C SER A 124 3.24 -8.89 -14.40
N LEU A 125 2.02 -9.32 -14.08
CA LEU A 125 1.64 -10.73 -14.13
C LEU A 125 1.10 -11.06 -15.53
N PRO A 126 1.20 -12.33 -15.99
CA PRO A 126 0.69 -12.74 -17.30
C PRO A 126 -0.80 -12.41 -17.52
N GLU A 127 -1.59 -12.49 -16.45
CA GLU A 127 -3.01 -12.16 -16.41
C GLU A 127 -3.31 -10.67 -16.15
N GLY A 128 -2.26 -9.84 -16.04
CA GLY A 128 -2.38 -8.42 -15.68
C GLY A 128 -2.79 -7.53 -16.84
N GLY A 129 -3.40 -6.38 -16.50
CA GLY A 129 -3.79 -5.33 -17.44
C GLY A 129 -3.79 -3.96 -16.75
N ALA A 130 -4.07 -2.89 -17.49
CA ALA A 130 -4.08 -1.52 -16.97
C ALA A 130 -5.05 -1.34 -15.78
N GLN A 131 -6.13 -2.10 -15.75
CA GLN A 131 -7.12 -2.11 -14.66
C GLN A 131 -6.57 -2.59 -13.32
N HIS A 132 -5.42 -3.26 -13.31
CA HIS A 132 -4.77 -3.77 -12.11
C HIS A 132 -3.74 -2.79 -11.51
N ARG A 133 -3.52 -1.63 -12.14
CA ARG A 133 -2.57 -0.64 -11.64
C ARG A 133 -3.26 0.45 -10.83
N PRO A 134 -2.71 0.86 -9.69
CA PRO A 134 -3.21 2.01 -8.94
C PRO A 134 -2.97 3.32 -9.72
N ASN A 135 -3.76 4.35 -9.40
CA ASN A 135 -3.57 5.69 -9.96
C ASN A 135 -2.58 6.53 -9.14
N ALA A 136 -2.38 6.19 -7.87
CA ALA A 136 -1.41 6.79 -6.96
C ALA A 136 -0.96 5.78 -5.91
N LEU A 137 0.22 5.99 -5.32
CA LEU A 137 0.74 5.21 -4.20
C LEU A 137 0.96 6.11 -2.99
N VAL A 138 0.59 5.61 -1.81
CA VAL A 138 1.00 6.15 -0.51
C VAL A 138 1.80 5.05 0.19
N LEU A 139 3.09 5.26 0.39
CA LEU A 139 4.00 4.24 0.90
C LEU A 139 4.57 4.66 2.25
N ALA A 140 4.32 3.85 3.26
CA ALA A 140 4.80 4.06 4.63
C ALA A 140 5.92 3.06 4.95
N TYR A 141 7.12 3.56 5.19
CA TYR A 141 8.31 2.76 5.52
C TYR A 141 8.40 1.44 4.71
N PRO A 142 8.28 1.50 3.39
CA PRO A 142 8.11 0.31 2.55
C PRO A 142 9.37 -0.54 2.49
N VAL A 143 9.20 -1.86 2.41
CA VAL A 143 10.23 -2.74 1.86
C VAL A 143 10.30 -2.47 0.36
N VAL A 144 11.49 -2.33 -0.21
CA VAL A 144 11.72 -2.00 -1.63
C VAL A 144 12.79 -2.88 -2.25
N THR A 145 13.99 -2.88 -1.64
CA THR A 145 15.16 -3.58 -2.18
C THR A 145 15.33 -4.99 -1.61
N ALA A 146 15.74 -5.92 -2.45
CA ALA A 146 16.25 -7.22 -2.03
C ALA A 146 17.79 -7.25 -1.91
N GLY A 147 18.46 -6.11 -2.11
CA GLY A 147 19.90 -5.92 -2.04
C GLY A 147 20.47 -5.88 -0.62
N GLU A 148 21.41 -4.96 -0.38
CA GLU A 148 22.14 -4.79 0.89
C GLU A 148 21.19 -4.46 2.05
N TYR A 149 20.22 -3.58 1.83
CA TYR A 149 19.27 -3.09 2.84
C TYR A 149 17.96 -3.89 2.90
N ALA A 150 17.97 -5.13 2.40
CA ALA A 150 16.78 -5.95 2.33
C ALA A 150 16.22 -6.33 3.71
N HIS A 151 14.93 -6.23 3.88
CA HIS A 151 14.22 -6.93 4.95
C HIS A 151 14.08 -8.42 4.58
N ARG A 152 15.12 -9.22 4.85
CA ARG A 152 15.26 -10.61 4.40
C ARG A 152 14.06 -11.48 4.75
N GLY A 153 13.48 -11.30 5.95
CA GLY A 153 12.30 -12.05 6.38
C GLY A 153 11.13 -11.95 5.40
N SER A 154 10.82 -10.75 4.92
CA SER A 154 9.77 -10.54 3.92
C SER A 154 10.00 -11.33 2.64
N PHE A 155 11.23 -11.31 2.11
CA PHE A 155 11.54 -12.02 0.88
C PHE A 155 11.58 -13.54 1.07
N CYS A 156 12.02 -14.04 2.23
CA CYS A 156 11.94 -15.46 2.57
C CYS A 156 10.49 -15.95 2.57
N GLN A 157 9.56 -15.20 3.15
CA GLN A 157 8.14 -15.56 3.13
C GLN A 157 7.56 -15.52 1.71
N LEU A 158 7.83 -14.45 0.98
CA LEU A 158 7.30 -14.24 -0.38
C LEU A 158 7.79 -15.30 -1.38
N THR A 159 9.06 -15.71 -1.30
CA THR A 159 9.68 -16.63 -2.25
C THR A 159 9.71 -18.08 -1.77
N GLY A 160 9.63 -18.31 -0.46
CA GLY A 160 9.85 -19.62 0.16
C GLY A 160 11.33 -20.05 0.18
N SER A 161 12.27 -19.14 -0.08
CA SER A 161 13.70 -19.38 -0.14
C SER A 161 14.48 -18.41 0.73
N SER A 162 15.56 -18.86 1.34
CA SER A 162 16.55 -18.01 2.01
C SER A 162 17.69 -17.56 1.08
N ASP A 163 17.73 -18.04 -0.16
CA ASP A 163 18.73 -17.66 -1.15
C ASP A 163 18.49 -16.24 -1.66
N PRO A 164 19.43 -15.30 -1.48
CA PRO A 164 19.30 -13.93 -2.01
C PRO A 164 19.08 -13.87 -3.53
N ALA A 165 19.56 -14.84 -4.29
CA ALA A 165 19.34 -14.90 -5.73
C ALA A 165 17.86 -15.06 -6.09
N ALA A 166 17.09 -15.81 -5.28
CA ALA A 166 15.64 -15.95 -5.46
C ALA A 166 14.88 -14.66 -5.15
N HIS A 167 15.46 -13.74 -4.38
CA HIS A 167 14.85 -12.47 -4.00
C HIS A 167 15.03 -11.37 -5.06
N ALA A 168 16.05 -11.49 -5.92
CA ALA A 168 16.44 -10.43 -6.87
C ALA A 168 15.30 -9.98 -7.81
N ALA A 169 14.41 -10.91 -8.19
CA ALA A 169 13.24 -10.61 -9.02
C ALA A 169 12.26 -9.62 -8.36
N PHE A 170 12.31 -9.50 -7.04
CA PHE A 170 11.44 -8.66 -6.21
C PHE A 170 12.10 -7.37 -5.72
N THR A 171 13.30 -7.03 -6.24
CA THR A 171 13.89 -5.69 -6.11
C THR A 171 13.10 -4.73 -6.97
N LEU A 172 12.49 -3.70 -6.38
CA LEU A 172 11.51 -2.86 -7.08
C LEU A 172 12.05 -1.52 -7.57
N GLU A 173 13.09 -0.97 -6.93
CA GLU A 173 13.72 0.28 -7.38
C GLU A 173 14.26 0.18 -8.81
N ASP A 174 14.72 -0.99 -9.21
CA ASP A 174 15.24 -1.26 -10.57
C ASP A 174 14.13 -1.38 -11.63
N LYS A 175 12.88 -1.45 -11.21
CA LYS A 175 11.70 -1.64 -12.08
C LYS A 175 10.90 -0.36 -12.29
N ILE A 176 11.33 0.74 -11.68
CA ILE A 176 10.67 2.03 -11.83
C ILE A 176 10.86 2.54 -13.26
N THR A 177 9.75 2.87 -13.90
CA THR A 177 9.70 3.46 -15.24
C THR A 177 8.86 4.74 -15.21
N PRO A 178 8.91 5.60 -16.26
CA PRO A 178 8.06 6.79 -16.34
C PRO A 178 6.54 6.52 -16.27
N SER A 179 6.12 5.26 -16.41
CA SER A 179 4.72 4.85 -16.28
C SER A 179 4.31 4.50 -14.83
N ALA A 180 5.23 4.56 -13.87
CA ALA A 180 4.89 4.38 -12.47
C ALA A 180 3.96 5.51 -11.99
N PRO A 181 2.98 5.24 -11.12
CA PRO A 181 2.07 6.26 -10.64
C PRO A 181 2.77 7.27 -9.71
N PRO A 182 2.22 8.50 -9.59
CA PRO A 182 2.64 9.43 -8.57
C PRO A 182 2.68 8.76 -7.19
N THR A 183 3.69 9.11 -6.39
CA THR A 183 3.96 8.41 -5.13
C THR A 183 4.21 9.39 -3.98
N PHE A 184 3.41 9.26 -2.91
CA PHE A 184 3.70 9.84 -1.60
C PHE A 184 4.47 8.80 -0.77
N LEU A 185 5.54 9.22 -0.10
CA LEU A 185 6.45 8.34 0.63
C LEU A 185 6.79 8.93 1.99
N TRP A 186 6.76 8.10 3.05
CA TRP A 186 7.33 8.52 4.31
C TRP A 186 8.06 7.39 5.04
N HIS A 187 9.07 7.77 5.85
CA HIS A 187 9.89 6.85 6.63
C HIS A 187 10.46 7.55 7.85
N THR A 188 11.07 6.77 8.76
CA THR A 188 11.85 7.29 9.89
C THR A 188 13.32 6.90 9.75
N MET A 189 14.22 7.80 10.16
CA MET A 189 15.68 7.55 10.07
C MET A 189 16.16 6.48 11.05
N GLU A 190 15.43 6.24 12.15
CA GLU A 190 15.77 5.26 13.19
C GLU A 190 15.09 3.90 12.98
N ASP A 191 14.50 3.63 11.81
CA ASP A 191 13.85 2.35 11.53
C ASP A 191 14.87 1.20 11.55
N GLY A 192 14.82 0.40 12.61
CA GLY A 192 15.74 -0.73 12.80
C GLY A 192 15.28 -2.03 12.15
N SER A 193 14.10 -2.07 11.52
CA SER A 193 13.57 -3.26 10.87
C SER A 193 13.66 -3.19 9.35
N VAL A 194 13.20 -2.10 8.77
CA VAL A 194 13.34 -1.79 7.34
C VAL A 194 14.23 -0.56 7.23
N PRO A 195 15.51 -0.70 6.86
CA PRO A 195 16.42 0.43 6.74
C PRO A 195 15.87 1.53 5.84
N VAL A 196 16.03 2.79 6.25
CA VAL A 196 15.53 3.97 5.51
C VAL A 196 16.04 4.02 4.08
N GLU A 197 17.16 3.38 3.79
CA GLU A 197 17.74 3.24 2.46
C GLU A 197 16.77 2.63 1.45
N ASN A 198 15.82 1.79 1.88
CA ASN A 198 14.73 1.31 1.01
C ASN A 198 13.97 2.49 0.38
N SER A 199 13.59 3.46 1.19
CA SER A 199 12.89 4.67 0.73
C SER A 199 13.79 5.62 -0.05
N LEU A 200 15.06 5.76 0.33
CA LEU A 200 16.02 6.60 -0.39
C LEU A 200 16.32 6.05 -1.79
N LEU A 201 16.48 4.73 -1.93
CA LEU A 201 16.65 4.07 -3.23
C LEU A 201 15.42 4.26 -4.11
N LEU A 202 14.21 4.08 -3.55
CA LEU A 202 12.96 4.30 -4.28
C LEU A 202 12.82 5.76 -4.73
N LEU A 203 13.06 6.72 -3.83
CA LEU A 203 12.99 8.15 -4.15
C LEU A 203 13.94 8.52 -5.28
N SER A 204 15.18 8.00 -5.24
CA SER A 204 16.16 8.20 -6.30
C SER A 204 15.68 7.62 -7.64
N ALA A 205 15.09 6.42 -7.63
CA ALA A 205 14.57 5.77 -8.83
C ALA A 205 13.38 6.54 -9.42
N LEU A 206 12.42 6.96 -8.60
CA LEU A 206 11.27 7.78 -9.02
C LEU A 206 11.73 9.10 -9.64
N HIS A 207 12.66 9.80 -8.98
CA HIS A 207 13.21 11.05 -9.49
C HIS A 207 13.91 10.87 -10.85
N LYS A 208 14.76 9.85 -10.99
CA LYS A 208 15.44 9.53 -12.27
C LYS A 208 14.46 9.20 -13.39
N ALA A 209 13.34 8.56 -13.06
CA ALA A 209 12.30 8.22 -14.03
C ALA A 209 11.34 9.39 -14.36
N GLY A 210 11.47 10.54 -13.68
CA GLY A 210 10.58 11.68 -13.84
C GLY A 210 9.18 11.46 -13.28
N VAL A 211 9.01 10.52 -12.36
CA VAL A 211 7.73 10.23 -11.70
C VAL A 211 7.51 11.26 -10.58
N PRO A 212 6.35 11.94 -10.53
CA PRO A 212 6.02 12.85 -9.44
C PRO A 212 6.05 12.11 -8.09
N CYS A 213 6.80 12.65 -7.12
CA CYS A 213 6.81 12.10 -5.78
C CYS A 213 6.98 13.18 -4.71
N GLU A 214 6.36 12.96 -3.56
CA GLU A 214 6.55 13.72 -2.34
C GLU A 214 7.06 12.78 -1.25
N ALA A 215 8.08 13.19 -0.49
CA ALA A 215 8.71 12.32 0.50
C ALA A 215 8.98 13.04 1.81
N HIS A 216 8.64 12.38 2.94
CA HIS A 216 8.83 12.88 4.29
C HIS A 216 9.66 11.91 5.12
N PHE A 217 10.77 12.39 5.65
CA PHE A 217 11.66 11.61 6.51
C PHE A 217 11.68 12.22 7.91
N PHE A 218 11.17 11.46 8.88
CA PHE A 218 11.17 11.86 10.28
C PHE A 218 12.45 11.37 10.95
N GLU A 219 13.06 12.22 11.80
CA GLU A 219 14.30 11.88 12.50
C GLU A 219 14.14 10.61 13.34
N LYS A 220 13.07 10.55 14.15
CA LYS A 220 12.86 9.51 15.16
C LYS A 220 11.65 8.63 14.85
N GLY A 221 11.74 7.38 15.28
CA GLY A 221 10.63 6.45 15.29
C GLY A 221 11.04 5.03 14.93
N ARG A 222 10.47 4.07 15.67
CA ARG A 222 10.60 2.65 15.35
C ARG A 222 9.75 2.28 14.14
N HIS A 223 9.99 1.12 13.57
CA HIS A 223 9.20 0.53 12.50
C HIS A 223 7.73 0.26 12.92
N GLY A 224 6.81 0.27 11.97
CA GLY A 224 5.45 -0.21 12.16
C GLY A 224 4.59 0.71 13.05
N THR A 225 4.75 2.03 12.93
CA THR A 225 4.01 3.00 13.75
C THR A 225 2.67 3.45 13.15
N SER A 226 2.33 2.98 11.97
CA SER A 226 1.01 3.21 11.35
C SER A 226 0.60 4.70 11.36
N ILE A 227 -0.58 5.01 11.87
CA ILE A 227 -1.09 6.40 12.02
C ILE A 227 -0.51 7.15 13.21
N CYS A 228 0.44 6.60 13.94
CA CYS A 228 1.12 7.24 15.07
C CYS A 228 0.17 7.75 16.17
N THR A 229 -0.85 6.97 16.53
CA THR A 229 -1.80 7.26 17.61
C THR A 229 -1.67 6.27 18.77
N ALA A 230 -2.34 6.57 19.90
CA ALA A 230 -2.43 5.64 21.03
C ALA A 230 -3.17 4.33 20.67
N GLU A 231 -4.13 4.38 19.75
CA GLU A 231 -4.86 3.21 19.26
C GLU A 231 -3.92 2.13 18.68
N VAL A 232 -2.86 2.57 18.01
CA VAL A 232 -1.88 1.67 17.38
C VAL A 232 -0.59 1.51 18.21
N ASP A 233 -0.64 1.86 19.49
CA ASP A 233 0.48 1.78 20.44
C ASP A 233 1.76 2.51 19.95
N ALA A 234 1.56 3.68 19.32
CA ALA A 234 2.65 4.44 18.72
C ALA A 234 2.42 5.96 18.77
N ALA A 235 1.78 6.48 19.83
CA ALA A 235 1.40 7.89 19.92
C ALA A 235 2.57 8.86 19.69
N ASP A 236 2.51 9.59 18.58
CA ASP A 236 3.44 10.65 18.22
C ASP A 236 2.76 11.65 17.28
N ARG A 237 2.41 12.81 17.83
CA ARG A 237 1.69 13.84 17.09
C ARG A 237 2.47 14.37 15.89
N HIS A 238 3.79 14.50 15.99
CA HIS A 238 4.62 15.03 14.92
C HIS A 238 4.59 14.11 13.70
N ARG A 239 4.80 12.81 13.90
CA ARG A 239 4.74 11.83 12.81
C ARG A 239 3.32 11.59 12.30
N HIS A 240 2.30 11.74 13.14
CA HIS A 240 0.89 11.62 12.72
C HIS A 240 0.53 12.57 11.57
N HIS A 241 1.19 13.70 11.45
CA HIS A 241 0.97 14.65 10.35
C HIS A 241 1.16 14.05 8.95
N TRP A 242 1.82 12.90 8.82
CA TRP A 242 1.93 12.24 7.53
C TRP A 242 0.55 11.94 6.91
N VAL A 243 -0.47 11.68 7.74
CA VAL A 243 -1.84 11.39 7.27
C VAL A 243 -2.43 12.63 6.62
N GLU A 244 -2.31 13.80 7.27
CA GLU A 244 -2.79 15.08 6.75
C GLU A 244 -2.07 15.43 5.44
N LEU A 245 -0.74 15.30 5.42
CA LEU A 245 0.09 15.55 4.24
C LEU A 245 -0.30 14.64 3.06
N ALA A 246 -0.53 13.34 3.32
CA ALA A 246 -0.97 12.40 2.28
C ALA A 246 -2.38 12.70 1.75
N VAL A 247 -3.26 13.25 2.58
CA VAL A 247 -4.61 13.66 2.16
C VAL A 247 -4.57 14.94 1.33
N GLU A 248 -3.68 15.88 1.68
CA GLU A 248 -3.50 17.14 0.93
C GLU A 248 -2.85 16.90 -0.44
N TRP A 249 -1.88 15.98 -0.49
CA TRP A 249 -1.18 15.58 -1.70
C TRP A 249 -2.12 14.91 -2.71
#